data_b1269a4f63eac5a5d196f7dcc268a44d
#
_entry.id   b1269a4f63eac5a5d196f7dcc268a44d
#
_cell.length_a   1.000
_cell.length_b   1.000
_cell.length_c   1.000
_cell.angle_alpha   90.00
_cell.angle_beta   90.00
_cell.angle_gamma   90.00
#
_symmetry.space_group_name_H-M   'P 1'
#
loop_
_entity.id
_entity.type
_entity.pdbx_description
1 polymer ?
#
loop_
_entity_poly.entity_id
_entity_poly.type
_entity_poly.pdbx_seq_one_letter_code
_entity_poly.pdbx_strand_id
1 'polypeptide(L)'
;MNIDEFHNLFLAHPKICTDSRHIIVGGIFFALRGSNFDGNKFALQAIEQGASYAVVDDSSIVHPKCILVENTLTFLQKVATYHRNYCKTKVICLTGSNGKTTTKELIYAVLSKRYLTLATEGNFNNHIGVPLTLLRLDPEHEYAVVELGANHMREIEALSQIAQPDYGLITNFGKAHIEGFGSVENIVKGKLELFSYLKSKGKTIFYHTNDQRQCQELIDYSNKHPFGINSQLQLIQAIPHIELKHQQTVIQSELFGAYNADNISAAIAIGSYFEVSDEQIKQAISAYRPSNMRSQLLTKGGYDIILDAYNANPSSMELALRSFHQTYGENSLPIVGDMFELGNHAKVEHQNTVHLLQDLGFKNAVLIGTHFSTTKSDYLKFLHLDDFIQWLKINTIEEKHLFIKGSRSMTLETILEHL
;
A
#
# COMPACT_ATOMS: atom_id res chain seq x y z
N MET A 1 3.73 19.56 -29.63
CA MET A 1 4.36 20.12 -28.39
C MET A 1 5.38 19.12 -27.92
N ASN A 2 6.63 19.52 -27.71
CA ASN A 2 7.66 18.66 -27.12
C ASN A 2 7.53 18.61 -25.59
N ILE A 3 8.32 17.76 -24.92
CA ILE A 3 8.21 17.53 -23.48
C ILE A 3 8.63 18.77 -22.65
N ASP A 4 9.63 19.51 -23.12
CA ASP A 4 10.13 20.71 -22.44
C ASP A 4 9.11 21.85 -22.50
N GLU A 5 8.49 22.06 -23.68
CA GLU A 5 7.41 23.05 -23.85
C GLU A 5 6.21 22.72 -22.96
N PHE A 6 5.83 21.43 -22.91
CA PHE A 6 4.74 20.99 -22.05
C PHE A 6 5.09 21.15 -20.56
N HIS A 7 6.32 20.85 -20.17
CA HIS A 7 6.74 20.98 -18.78
C HIS A 7 6.71 22.45 -18.32
N ASN A 8 7.09 23.41 -19.18
CA ASN A 8 6.95 24.82 -18.87
C ASN A 8 5.47 25.23 -18.69
N LEU A 9 4.56 24.66 -19.51
CA LEU A 9 3.12 24.82 -19.34
C LEU A 9 2.64 24.22 -18.01
N PHE A 10 3.13 23.00 -17.68
CA PHE A 10 2.82 22.33 -16.42
C PHE A 10 3.29 23.16 -15.22
N LEU A 11 4.47 23.77 -15.24
CA LEU A 11 4.94 24.62 -14.15
C LEU A 11 4.05 25.86 -13.93
N ALA A 12 3.44 26.38 -14.99
CA ALA A 12 2.44 27.45 -14.89
C ALA A 12 1.04 26.97 -14.40
N HIS A 13 0.74 25.66 -14.57
CA HIS A 13 -0.51 25.03 -14.21
C HIS A 13 -0.25 23.70 -13.48
N PRO A 14 0.35 23.69 -12.26
CA PRO A 14 0.96 22.49 -11.66
C PRO A 14 -0.05 21.48 -11.06
N LYS A 15 -1.30 21.55 -11.47
CA LYS A 15 -2.33 20.63 -10.99
C LYS A 15 -2.78 19.72 -12.12
N ILE A 16 -2.64 18.42 -11.93
CA ILE A 16 -3.07 17.41 -12.90
C ILE A 16 -4.35 16.73 -12.40
N CYS A 17 -5.29 16.55 -13.32
CA CYS A 17 -6.53 15.83 -13.11
C CYS A 17 -6.71 14.74 -14.17
N THR A 18 -7.14 13.54 -13.77
CA THR A 18 -7.46 12.41 -14.65
C THR A 18 -8.91 11.94 -14.47
N ASP A 19 -9.64 12.47 -13.48
CA ASP A 19 -11.04 12.15 -13.20
C ASP A 19 -11.95 13.27 -13.71
N SER A 20 -12.75 12.97 -14.72
CA SER A 20 -13.68 13.93 -15.33
C SER A 20 -14.84 14.38 -14.41
N ARG A 21 -15.06 13.69 -13.29
CA ARG A 21 -16.07 14.05 -12.28
C ARG A 21 -15.57 15.10 -11.29
N HIS A 22 -14.26 15.28 -11.20
CA HIS A 22 -13.59 16.18 -10.25
C HIS A 22 -12.53 17.02 -10.97
N ILE A 23 -12.97 17.94 -11.82
CA ILE A 23 -12.08 18.83 -12.56
C ILE A 23 -11.43 19.85 -11.61
N ILE A 24 -10.15 20.02 -11.73
CA ILE A 24 -9.37 20.98 -10.96
C ILE A 24 -9.31 22.29 -11.75
N VAL A 25 -9.94 23.35 -11.26
CA VAL A 25 -9.91 24.68 -11.88
C VAL A 25 -8.47 25.19 -11.98
N GLY A 26 -8.09 25.65 -13.16
CA GLY A 26 -6.73 26.10 -13.45
C GLY A 26 -5.71 24.98 -13.71
N GLY A 27 -6.11 23.71 -13.56
CA GLY A 27 -5.25 22.55 -13.79
C GLY A 27 -5.26 22.04 -15.23
N ILE A 28 -4.56 20.95 -15.48
CA ILE A 28 -4.49 20.26 -16.78
C ILE A 28 -5.21 18.91 -16.65
N PHE A 29 -6.23 18.69 -17.48
CA PHE A 29 -6.93 17.42 -17.55
C PHE A 29 -6.24 16.48 -18.53
N PHE A 30 -5.91 15.24 -18.07
CA PHE A 30 -5.42 14.16 -18.93
C PHE A 30 -6.55 13.22 -19.27
N ALA A 31 -6.93 13.17 -20.53
CA ALA A 31 -8.02 12.34 -21.06
C ALA A 31 -7.59 10.88 -21.25
N LEU A 32 -7.39 10.16 -20.12
CA LEU A 32 -6.94 8.78 -20.16
C LEU A 32 -8.00 7.84 -20.72
N ARG A 33 -7.56 6.75 -21.37
CA ARG A 33 -8.41 5.64 -21.81
C ARG A 33 -8.24 4.42 -20.92
N GLY A 34 -9.34 3.78 -20.59
CA GLY A 34 -9.41 2.48 -19.93
C GLY A 34 -10.23 1.50 -20.75
N SER A 35 -10.35 0.25 -20.31
CA SER A 35 -11.12 -0.79 -21.01
C SER A 35 -12.59 -0.42 -21.27
N ASN A 36 -13.21 0.31 -20.33
CA ASN A 36 -14.62 0.68 -20.37
C ASN A 36 -14.85 2.20 -20.33
N PHE A 37 -13.80 3.00 -20.48
CA PHE A 37 -13.83 4.44 -20.31
C PHE A 37 -12.92 5.13 -21.32
N ASP A 38 -13.43 6.21 -21.94
CA ASP A 38 -12.67 7.08 -22.84
C ASP A 38 -12.74 8.52 -22.34
N GLY A 39 -11.63 8.99 -21.75
CA GLY A 39 -11.50 10.35 -21.20
C GLY A 39 -11.60 11.44 -22.25
N ASN A 40 -11.29 11.15 -23.53
CA ASN A 40 -11.36 12.12 -24.61
C ASN A 40 -12.76 12.71 -24.77
N LYS A 41 -13.80 11.93 -24.53
CA LYS A 41 -15.22 12.39 -24.57
C LYS A 41 -15.52 13.51 -23.59
N PHE A 42 -14.69 13.70 -22.57
CA PHE A 42 -14.88 14.70 -21.50
C PHE A 42 -13.91 15.87 -21.61
N ALA A 43 -13.03 15.92 -22.61
CA ALA A 43 -11.99 16.93 -22.73
C ALA A 43 -12.57 18.36 -22.84
N LEU A 44 -13.59 18.58 -23.68
CA LEU A 44 -14.23 19.88 -23.84
C LEU A 44 -15.00 20.27 -22.58
N GLN A 45 -15.74 19.33 -21.99
CA GLN A 45 -16.44 19.55 -20.72
C GLN A 45 -15.46 19.92 -19.59
N ALA A 46 -14.28 19.29 -19.52
CA ALA A 46 -13.25 19.63 -18.54
C ALA A 46 -12.78 21.08 -18.69
N ILE A 47 -12.62 21.55 -19.93
CA ILE A 47 -12.26 22.95 -20.21
C ILE A 47 -13.39 23.91 -19.79
N GLU A 48 -14.67 23.56 -20.07
CA GLU A 48 -15.83 24.34 -19.65
C GLU A 48 -15.95 24.42 -18.13
N GLN A 49 -15.56 23.35 -17.41
CA GLN A 49 -15.52 23.29 -15.95
C GLN A 49 -14.31 24.00 -15.34
N GLY A 50 -13.43 24.60 -16.16
CA GLY A 50 -12.35 25.45 -15.71
C GLY A 50 -10.95 24.83 -15.76
N ALA A 51 -10.74 23.68 -16.40
CA ALA A 51 -9.40 23.22 -16.72
C ALA A 51 -8.72 24.20 -17.67
N SER A 52 -7.46 24.55 -17.40
CA SER A 52 -6.67 25.43 -18.27
C SER A 52 -6.37 24.77 -19.61
N TYR A 53 -6.09 23.48 -19.61
CA TYR A 53 -5.81 22.66 -20.78
C TYR A 53 -6.34 21.25 -20.61
N ALA A 54 -6.53 20.56 -21.74
CA ALA A 54 -6.81 19.12 -21.79
C ALA A 54 -5.81 18.42 -22.72
N VAL A 55 -5.16 17.35 -22.23
CA VAL A 55 -4.31 16.49 -23.03
C VAL A 55 -5.15 15.36 -23.59
N VAL A 56 -5.18 15.21 -24.91
CA VAL A 56 -6.03 14.28 -25.64
C VAL A 56 -5.21 13.44 -26.63
N ASP A 57 -5.68 12.23 -26.97
CA ASP A 57 -5.12 11.38 -28.02
C ASP A 57 -6.13 11.04 -29.13
N ASP A 58 -7.20 11.83 -29.22
CA ASP A 58 -8.18 11.79 -30.30
C ASP A 58 -8.03 13.04 -31.17
N SER A 59 -7.55 12.85 -32.42
CA SER A 59 -7.31 13.93 -33.37
C SER A 59 -8.61 14.63 -33.86
N SER A 60 -9.76 14.06 -33.63
CA SER A 60 -11.06 14.70 -33.94
C SER A 60 -11.41 15.86 -32.99
N ILE A 61 -10.75 15.94 -31.84
CA ILE A 61 -10.98 17.00 -30.85
C ILE A 61 -10.08 18.19 -31.19
N VAL A 62 -10.68 19.20 -31.83
CA VAL A 62 -9.98 20.43 -32.21
C VAL A 62 -10.44 21.59 -31.33
N HIS A 63 -9.57 22.02 -30.41
CA HIS A 63 -9.82 23.16 -29.55
C HIS A 63 -8.48 23.82 -29.11
N PRO A 64 -8.36 25.17 -29.02
CA PRO A 64 -7.11 25.84 -28.70
C PRO A 64 -6.45 25.44 -27.37
N LYS A 65 -7.27 24.97 -26.42
CA LYS A 65 -6.81 24.46 -25.10
C LYS A 65 -6.61 22.94 -25.08
N CYS A 66 -6.84 22.22 -26.18
CA CYS A 66 -6.57 20.80 -26.28
C CYS A 66 -5.18 20.56 -26.87
N ILE A 67 -4.40 19.74 -26.18
CA ILE A 67 -3.05 19.35 -26.56
C ILE A 67 -3.10 17.90 -27.05
N LEU A 68 -2.96 17.73 -28.38
CA LEU A 68 -2.97 16.42 -28.99
C LEU A 68 -1.61 15.74 -28.80
N VAL A 69 -1.66 14.50 -28.32
CA VAL A 69 -0.52 13.60 -28.15
C VAL A 69 -0.81 12.24 -28.79
N GLU A 70 0.21 11.42 -28.98
CA GLU A 70 0.04 10.07 -29.55
C GLU A 70 -0.73 9.12 -28.61
N ASN A 71 -0.40 9.17 -27.30
CA ASN A 71 -1.06 8.39 -26.25
C ASN A 71 -0.98 9.16 -24.93
N THR A 72 -2.12 9.45 -24.32
CA THR A 72 -2.23 10.29 -23.13
C THR A 72 -1.54 9.67 -21.92
N LEU A 73 -1.65 8.35 -21.71
CA LEU A 73 -1.01 7.65 -20.59
C LEU A 73 0.53 7.67 -20.70
N THR A 74 1.05 7.31 -21.86
CA THR A 74 2.50 7.32 -22.10
C THR A 74 3.06 8.74 -21.97
N PHE A 75 2.30 9.74 -22.41
CA PHE A 75 2.70 11.14 -22.25
C PHE A 75 2.71 11.58 -20.80
N LEU A 76 1.69 11.22 -20.00
CA LEU A 76 1.65 11.48 -18.56
C LEU A 76 2.88 10.89 -17.85
N GLN A 77 3.24 9.65 -18.18
CA GLN A 77 4.41 8.96 -17.62
C GLN A 77 5.72 9.66 -17.99
N LYS A 78 5.89 10.08 -19.24
CA LYS A 78 7.06 10.84 -19.70
C LYS A 78 7.18 12.20 -19.00
N VAL A 79 6.07 12.93 -18.86
CA VAL A 79 6.04 14.21 -18.14
C VAL A 79 6.42 14.01 -16.68
N ALA A 80 5.89 12.98 -16.02
CA ALA A 80 6.20 12.68 -14.63
C ALA A 80 7.69 12.34 -14.42
N THR A 81 8.27 11.51 -15.29
CA THR A 81 9.71 11.20 -15.26
C THR A 81 10.57 12.45 -15.52
N TYR A 82 10.17 13.28 -16.46
CA TYR A 82 10.85 14.54 -16.73
C TYR A 82 10.81 15.47 -15.52
N HIS A 83 9.62 15.65 -14.91
CA HIS A 83 9.43 16.51 -13.73
C HIS A 83 10.21 16.00 -12.52
N ARG A 84 10.21 14.69 -12.27
CA ARG A 84 11.03 14.05 -11.23
C ARG A 84 12.51 14.43 -11.38
N ASN A 85 13.03 14.39 -12.61
CA ASN A 85 14.42 14.73 -12.88
C ASN A 85 14.69 16.25 -12.75
N TYR A 86 13.71 17.08 -13.09
CA TYR A 86 13.76 18.53 -12.89
C TYR A 86 13.87 18.89 -11.41
N CYS A 87 13.04 18.29 -10.54
CA CYS A 87 13.03 18.55 -9.09
C CYS A 87 14.30 18.04 -8.38
N LYS A 88 15.03 17.08 -8.95
CA LYS A 88 16.23 16.45 -8.35
C LYS A 88 16.01 15.82 -6.97
N THR A 89 14.77 15.64 -6.58
CA THR A 89 14.34 14.97 -5.34
C THR A 89 14.92 13.56 -5.27
N LYS A 90 15.41 13.11 -4.12
CA LYS A 90 15.84 11.72 -3.91
C LYS A 90 14.64 10.82 -3.72
N VAL A 91 14.48 9.83 -4.58
CA VAL A 91 13.31 8.94 -4.60
C VAL A 91 13.63 7.60 -3.94
N ILE A 92 12.83 7.24 -2.94
CA ILE A 92 12.84 5.95 -2.25
C ILE A 92 11.61 5.18 -2.73
N CYS A 93 11.81 4.09 -3.49
CA CYS A 93 10.71 3.24 -3.91
C CYS A 93 10.58 2.03 -3.02
N LEU A 94 9.34 1.60 -2.78
CA LEU A 94 9.10 0.35 -2.08
C LEU A 94 8.01 -0.49 -2.74
N THR A 95 8.20 -1.79 -2.69
CA THR A 95 7.22 -2.80 -3.09
C THR A 95 7.18 -3.94 -2.08
N GLY A 96 6.35 -4.93 -2.31
CA GLY A 96 6.19 -6.14 -1.50
C GLY A 96 4.78 -6.68 -1.54
N SER A 97 4.55 -7.82 -0.95
CA SER A 97 3.22 -8.41 -0.87
C SER A 97 2.36 -7.72 0.18
N ASN A 98 2.89 -7.53 1.39
CA ASN A 98 2.21 -6.94 2.54
C ASN A 98 3.02 -5.80 3.15
N GLY A 99 2.38 -4.91 3.90
CA GLY A 99 3.03 -3.86 4.67
C GLY A 99 3.52 -2.64 3.88
N LYS A 100 3.36 -2.59 2.55
CA LYS A 100 3.83 -1.47 1.70
C LYS A 100 3.38 -0.12 2.22
N THR A 101 2.09 0.10 2.34
CA THR A 101 1.52 1.40 2.74
C THR A 101 1.93 1.78 4.16
N THR A 102 1.89 0.83 5.11
CA THR A 102 2.33 1.07 6.49
C THR A 102 3.82 1.45 6.53
N THR A 103 4.68 0.71 5.80
CA THR A 103 6.12 1.02 5.71
C THR A 103 6.34 2.38 5.05
N LYS A 104 5.65 2.71 3.97
CA LYS A 104 5.69 4.01 3.31
C LYS A 104 5.33 5.14 4.28
N GLU A 105 4.25 5.00 5.03
CA GLU A 105 3.78 6.02 5.97
C GLU A 105 4.75 6.18 7.16
N LEU A 106 5.32 5.09 7.66
CA LEU A 106 6.35 5.13 8.71
C LEU A 106 7.63 5.83 8.20
N ILE A 107 8.12 5.47 7.01
CA ILE A 107 9.30 6.13 6.40
C ILE A 107 9.02 7.62 6.19
N TYR A 108 7.84 7.97 5.67
CA TYR A 108 7.42 9.36 5.51
C TYR A 108 7.41 10.11 6.85
N ALA A 109 6.79 9.53 7.89
CA ALA A 109 6.71 10.14 9.21
C ALA A 109 8.10 10.37 9.82
N VAL A 110 9.03 9.43 9.64
CA VAL A 110 10.41 9.53 10.13
C VAL A 110 11.18 10.59 9.36
N LEU A 111 11.20 10.54 8.03
CA LEU A 111 11.95 11.50 7.22
C LEU A 111 11.42 12.93 7.37
N SER A 112 10.11 13.10 7.49
CA SER A 112 9.46 14.41 7.68
C SER A 112 9.80 15.09 8.99
N LYS A 113 10.50 14.42 9.93
CA LYS A 113 11.05 15.08 11.12
C LYS A 113 12.25 15.97 10.83
N ARG A 114 12.91 15.75 9.68
CA ARG A 114 14.13 16.49 9.31
C ARG A 114 14.06 17.10 7.91
N TYR A 115 13.33 16.49 6.99
CA TYR A 115 13.37 16.81 5.55
C TYR A 115 11.98 17.12 5.01
N LEU A 116 11.89 18.01 4.04
CA LEU A 116 10.67 18.18 3.28
C LEU A 116 10.45 16.94 2.39
N THR A 117 9.49 16.13 2.76
CA THR A 117 9.28 14.79 2.19
C THR A 117 7.89 14.69 1.56
N LEU A 118 7.80 14.11 0.36
CA LEU A 118 6.55 13.70 -0.29
C LEU A 118 6.35 12.20 -0.15
N ALA A 119 5.10 11.72 -0.09
CA ALA A 119 4.79 10.29 -0.19
C ALA A 119 3.60 10.02 -1.11
N THR A 120 3.52 8.78 -1.63
CA THR A 120 2.34 8.28 -2.33
C THR A 120 1.10 8.42 -1.44
N GLU A 121 0.06 9.06 -1.95
CA GLU A 121 -1.25 9.14 -1.29
C GLU A 121 -2.12 7.94 -1.64
N GLY A 122 -2.91 7.49 -0.66
CA GLY A 122 -3.86 6.39 -0.85
C GLY A 122 -3.21 5.16 -1.48
N ASN A 123 -3.76 4.74 -2.61
CA ASN A 123 -3.32 3.60 -3.42
C ASN A 123 -2.76 4.01 -4.79
N PHE A 124 -2.22 5.22 -4.94
CA PHE A 124 -1.63 5.72 -6.19
C PHE A 124 -0.28 5.07 -6.50
N ASN A 125 -0.27 3.74 -6.55
CA ASN A 125 0.92 2.90 -6.67
C ASN A 125 1.03 2.14 -8.00
N ASN A 126 0.15 2.43 -8.98
CA ASN A 126 0.11 1.82 -10.30
C ASN A 126 0.65 2.75 -11.40
N HIS A 127 0.52 2.34 -12.67
CA HIS A 127 1.01 3.03 -13.88
C HIS A 127 0.37 4.42 -14.14
N ILE A 128 -0.68 4.80 -13.38
CA ILE A 128 -1.28 6.14 -13.37
C ILE A 128 -0.92 6.86 -12.07
N GLY A 129 -1.04 6.18 -10.94
CA GLY A 129 -0.84 6.76 -9.61
C GLY A 129 0.61 7.17 -9.33
N VAL A 130 1.60 6.37 -9.78
CA VAL A 130 3.02 6.73 -9.63
C VAL A 130 3.34 8.02 -10.41
N PRO A 131 2.99 8.18 -11.71
CA PRO A 131 3.10 9.46 -12.39
C PRO A 131 2.45 10.63 -11.64
N LEU A 132 1.21 10.47 -11.17
CA LEU A 132 0.51 11.52 -10.44
C LEU A 132 1.22 11.88 -9.12
N THR A 133 1.80 10.89 -8.44
CA THR A 133 2.61 11.14 -7.24
C THR A 133 3.85 11.97 -7.57
N LEU A 134 4.56 11.64 -8.64
CA LEU A 134 5.78 12.37 -9.06
C LEU A 134 5.47 13.80 -9.53
N LEU A 135 4.33 14.02 -10.18
CA LEU A 135 3.89 15.35 -10.62
C LEU A 135 3.44 16.28 -9.47
N ARG A 136 3.37 15.76 -8.24
CA ARG A 136 3.19 16.57 -7.02
C ARG A 136 4.51 17.00 -6.39
N LEU A 137 5.65 16.59 -6.93
CA LEU A 137 6.94 17.06 -6.46
C LEU A 137 7.05 18.56 -6.65
N ASP A 138 7.73 19.17 -5.73
CA ASP A 138 8.22 20.55 -5.79
C ASP A 138 9.74 20.50 -5.71
N PRO A 139 10.50 21.40 -6.35
CA PRO A 139 11.96 21.47 -6.22
C PRO A 139 12.49 21.58 -4.78
N GLU A 140 11.64 22.00 -3.84
CA GLU A 140 11.99 22.06 -2.42
C GLU A 140 11.94 20.69 -1.72
N HIS A 141 11.23 19.69 -2.29
CA HIS A 141 11.19 18.34 -1.72
C HIS A 141 12.56 17.67 -1.81
N GLU A 142 13.13 17.32 -0.65
CA GLU A 142 14.40 16.62 -0.56
C GLU A 142 14.25 15.12 -0.82
N TYR A 143 13.15 14.55 -0.34
CA TYR A 143 12.84 13.11 -0.48
C TYR A 143 11.41 12.88 -0.96
N ALA A 144 11.25 11.76 -1.69
CA ALA A 144 9.93 11.20 -2.03
C ALA A 144 9.89 9.71 -1.73
N VAL A 145 8.84 9.26 -1.04
CA VAL A 145 8.60 7.86 -0.72
C VAL A 145 7.48 7.34 -1.62
N VAL A 146 7.84 6.55 -2.63
CA VAL A 146 6.94 6.13 -3.70
C VAL A 146 6.64 4.63 -3.60
N GLU A 147 5.37 4.32 -3.34
CA GLU A 147 4.88 2.94 -3.30
C GLU A 147 4.69 2.40 -4.72
N LEU A 148 5.21 1.21 -5.00
CA LEU A 148 5.06 0.50 -6.26
C LEU A 148 4.21 -0.76 -6.07
N GLY A 149 3.00 -0.75 -6.64
CA GLY A 149 2.08 -1.88 -6.66
C GLY A 149 2.17 -2.67 -7.95
N ALA A 150 1.98 -4.00 -7.89
CA ALA A 150 1.90 -4.84 -9.08
C ALA A 150 1.03 -6.05 -8.86
N ASN A 151 0.28 -6.42 -9.91
CA ASN A 151 -0.53 -7.62 -10.03
C ASN A 151 0.06 -8.60 -11.05
N HIS A 152 0.97 -8.14 -11.93
CA HIS A 152 1.59 -8.93 -12.99
C HIS A 152 3.10 -8.71 -13.04
N MET A 153 3.77 -9.63 -13.75
CA MET A 153 5.19 -9.49 -14.09
C MET A 153 5.43 -8.22 -14.91
N ARG A 154 6.62 -7.61 -14.74
CA ARG A 154 7.13 -6.43 -15.44
C ARG A 154 6.44 -5.10 -15.08
N GLU A 155 5.45 -5.11 -14.19
CA GLU A 155 4.84 -3.87 -13.72
C GLU A 155 5.77 -3.08 -12.79
N ILE A 156 6.48 -3.74 -11.86
CA ILE A 156 7.48 -3.07 -11.01
C ILE A 156 8.66 -2.53 -11.82
N GLU A 157 9.10 -3.26 -12.85
CA GLU A 157 10.12 -2.79 -13.78
C GLU A 157 9.67 -1.47 -14.46
N ALA A 158 8.46 -1.47 -15.03
CA ALA A 158 7.90 -0.29 -15.70
C ALA A 158 7.75 0.90 -14.74
N LEU A 159 7.23 0.67 -13.53
CA LEU A 159 7.10 1.71 -12.50
C LEU A 159 8.46 2.25 -12.03
N SER A 160 9.47 1.37 -11.94
CA SER A 160 10.84 1.76 -11.61
C SER A 160 11.48 2.62 -12.71
N GLN A 161 11.16 2.36 -13.98
CA GLN A 161 11.62 3.19 -15.11
C GLN A 161 10.99 4.58 -15.07
N ILE A 162 9.74 4.71 -14.63
CA ILE A 162 9.03 5.98 -14.48
C ILE A 162 9.57 6.74 -13.25
N ALA A 163 9.63 6.09 -12.09
CA ALA A 163 10.00 6.73 -10.83
C ALA A 163 11.51 7.01 -10.73
N GLN A 164 12.35 6.24 -11.41
CA GLN A 164 13.82 6.32 -11.37
C GLN A 164 14.37 6.40 -9.95
N PRO A 165 14.13 5.38 -9.10
CA PRO A 165 14.50 5.42 -7.69
C PRO A 165 16.02 5.53 -7.48
N ASP A 166 16.41 6.29 -6.44
CA ASP A 166 17.77 6.36 -5.91
C ASP A 166 17.98 5.31 -4.82
N TYR A 167 16.90 4.91 -4.15
CA TYR A 167 16.86 3.95 -3.05
C TYR A 167 15.64 3.05 -3.21
N GLY A 168 15.71 1.85 -2.67
CA GLY A 168 14.52 1.01 -2.65
C GLY A 168 14.58 -0.14 -1.67
N LEU A 169 13.40 -0.68 -1.36
CA LEU A 169 13.23 -1.84 -0.50
C LEU A 169 12.07 -2.73 -0.95
N ILE A 170 12.14 -3.98 -0.54
CA ILE A 170 11.03 -4.92 -0.63
C ILE A 170 10.63 -5.29 0.80
N THR A 171 9.36 -5.08 1.16
CA THR A 171 8.88 -5.37 2.51
C THR A 171 8.92 -6.87 2.81
N ASN A 172 8.29 -7.67 1.95
CA ASN A 172 8.26 -9.13 2.04
C ASN A 172 7.72 -9.78 0.76
N PHE A 173 7.84 -11.12 0.69
CA PHE A 173 7.26 -11.97 -0.34
C PHE A 173 6.18 -12.86 0.29
N GLY A 174 4.92 -12.57 -0.01
CA GLY A 174 3.75 -13.31 0.46
C GLY A 174 2.81 -13.69 -0.68
N LYS A 175 1.77 -14.46 -0.39
CA LYS A 175 0.76 -14.94 -1.35
C LYS A 175 -0.26 -13.84 -1.69
N ALA A 176 0.19 -12.77 -2.38
CA ALA A 176 -0.68 -11.67 -2.83
C ALA A 176 -0.77 -11.66 -4.35
N HIS A 177 -1.97 -11.41 -4.91
CA HIS A 177 -2.22 -11.31 -6.36
C HIS A 177 -1.79 -12.57 -7.14
N ILE A 178 -2.00 -13.78 -6.57
CA ILE A 178 -1.57 -15.06 -7.18
C ILE A 178 -2.20 -15.24 -8.55
N GLU A 179 -3.44 -14.83 -8.74
CA GLU A 179 -4.16 -14.92 -10.00
C GLU A 179 -3.41 -14.19 -11.14
N GLY A 180 -2.95 -12.97 -10.91
CA GLY A 180 -2.24 -12.17 -11.90
C GLY A 180 -0.81 -12.62 -12.15
N PHE A 181 -0.09 -13.04 -11.10
CA PHE A 181 1.29 -13.53 -11.22
C PHE A 181 1.37 -15.02 -11.66
N GLY A 182 0.30 -15.79 -11.46
CA GLY A 182 0.22 -17.20 -11.80
C GLY A 182 0.93 -18.15 -10.80
N SER A 183 1.94 -17.71 -10.05
CA SER A 183 2.62 -18.52 -9.04
C SER A 183 3.32 -17.66 -7.98
N VAL A 184 3.68 -18.27 -6.83
CA VAL A 184 4.44 -17.62 -5.76
C VAL A 184 5.85 -17.25 -6.25
N GLU A 185 6.47 -18.07 -7.07
CA GLU A 185 7.78 -17.82 -7.67
C GLU A 185 7.78 -16.58 -8.57
N ASN A 186 6.71 -16.39 -9.33
CA ASN A 186 6.54 -15.19 -10.15
C ASN A 186 6.28 -13.94 -9.29
N ILE A 187 5.56 -14.06 -8.15
CA ILE A 187 5.43 -12.94 -7.21
C ILE A 187 6.81 -12.48 -6.74
N VAL A 188 7.69 -13.43 -6.37
CA VAL A 188 9.07 -13.13 -5.95
C VAL A 188 9.83 -12.44 -7.08
N LYS A 189 9.83 -13.02 -8.28
CA LYS A 189 10.52 -12.43 -9.45
C LYS A 189 10.00 -11.03 -9.78
N GLY A 190 8.68 -10.84 -9.79
CA GLY A 190 8.07 -9.54 -10.07
C GLY A 190 8.42 -8.47 -9.02
N LYS A 191 8.53 -8.83 -7.73
CA LYS A 191 8.99 -7.86 -6.72
C LYS A 191 10.50 -7.58 -6.82
N LEU A 192 11.30 -8.58 -7.17
CA LEU A 192 12.75 -8.42 -7.39
C LEU A 192 13.10 -7.53 -8.60
N GLU A 193 12.15 -7.21 -9.49
CA GLU A 193 12.35 -6.25 -10.58
C GLU A 193 12.83 -4.88 -10.06
N LEU A 194 12.39 -4.45 -8.84
CA LEU A 194 12.91 -3.24 -8.20
C LEU A 194 14.40 -3.36 -7.88
N PHE A 195 14.83 -4.49 -7.30
CA PHE A 195 16.25 -4.72 -7.00
C PHE A 195 17.09 -4.81 -8.27
N SER A 196 16.56 -5.46 -9.31
CA SER A 196 17.22 -5.55 -10.62
C SER A 196 17.44 -4.15 -11.23
N TYR A 197 16.43 -3.27 -11.17
CA TYR A 197 16.55 -1.88 -11.60
C TYR A 197 17.65 -1.14 -10.80
N LEU A 198 17.58 -1.17 -9.47
CA LEU A 198 18.53 -0.48 -8.60
C LEU A 198 19.97 -0.98 -8.79
N LYS A 199 20.17 -2.30 -8.90
CA LYS A 199 21.48 -2.90 -9.21
C LYS A 199 22.04 -2.40 -10.54
N SER A 200 21.20 -2.36 -11.58
CA SER A 200 21.61 -1.90 -12.91
C SER A 200 22.04 -0.42 -12.95
N LYS A 201 21.58 0.37 -11.97
CA LYS A 201 21.90 1.80 -11.83
C LYS A 201 22.90 2.10 -10.71
N GLY A 202 23.43 1.08 -10.03
CA GLY A 202 24.36 1.24 -8.90
C GLY A 202 23.74 1.96 -7.69
N LYS A 203 22.42 1.86 -7.53
CA LYS A 203 21.64 2.56 -6.49
C LYS A 203 21.55 1.74 -5.20
N THR A 204 21.22 2.39 -4.09
CA THR A 204 21.19 1.77 -2.76
C THR A 204 19.95 0.91 -2.55
N ILE A 205 20.14 -0.28 -1.98
CA ILE A 205 19.08 -1.22 -1.65
C ILE A 205 19.02 -1.43 -0.14
N PHE A 206 17.87 -1.20 0.46
CA PHE A 206 17.58 -1.64 1.82
C PHE A 206 16.96 -3.04 1.76
N TYR A 207 17.49 -3.97 2.54
CA TYR A 207 17.06 -5.38 2.47
C TYR A 207 16.80 -5.98 3.85
N HIS A 208 15.82 -6.86 3.91
CA HIS A 208 15.45 -7.55 5.15
C HIS A 208 16.43 -8.70 5.46
N THR A 209 17.13 -8.61 6.58
CA THR A 209 18.20 -9.57 6.95
C THR A 209 17.70 -10.99 7.20
N ASN A 210 16.45 -11.17 7.61
CA ASN A 210 15.83 -12.47 7.86
C ASN A 210 15.13 -13.07 6.63
N ASP A 211 15.10 -12.35 5.50
CA ASP A 211 14.56 -12.86 4.24
C ASP A 211 15.70 -13.47 3.39
N GLN A 212 15.76 -14.79 3.36
CA GLN A 212 16.82 -15.53 2.64
C GLN A 212 16.85 -15.19 1.14
N ARG A 213 15.70 -14.92 0.51
CA ARG A 213 15.60 -14.59 -0.93
C ARG A 213 16.24 -13.23 -1.20
N GLN A 214 15.98 -12.23 -0.35
CA GLN A 214 16.61 -10.92 -0.47
C GLN A 214 18.13 -11.02 -0.22
N CYS A 215 18.55 -11.78 0.79
CA CYS A 215 19.96 -11.99 1.09
C CYS A 215 20.71 -12.66 -0.07
N GLN A 216 20.13 -13.70 -0.67
CA GLN A 216 20.70 -14.40 -1.82
C GLN A 216 20.78 -13.49 -3.06
N GLU A 217 19.72 -12.72 -3.35
CA GLU A 217 19.67 -11.81 -4.50
C GLU A 217 20.76 -10.72 -4.43
N LEU A 218 21.19 -10.37 -3.23
CA LEU A 218 22.13 -9.29 -2.97
C LEU A 218 23.51 -9.74 -2.50
N ILE A 219 23.86 -11.04 -2.63
CA ILE A 219 25.13 -11.57 -2.09
C ILE A 219 26.34 -10.79 -2.59
N ASP A 220 26.40 -10.51 -3.88
CA ASP A 220 27.51 -9.82 -4.56
C ASP A 220 27.27 -8.31 -4.75
N TYR A 221 26.19 -7.75 -4.16
CA TYR A 221 25.88 -6.34 -4.30
C TYR A 221 26.37 -5.56 -3.08
N SER A 222 27.28 -4.58 -3.32
CA SER A 222 27.96 -3.84 -2.24
C SER A 222 27.13 -2.69 -1.69
N ASN A 223 26.33 -2.00 -2.56
CA ASN A 223 25.56 -0.82 -2.15
C ASN A 223 24.20 -1.21 -1.53
N LYS A 224 24.28 -1.90 -0.37
CA LYS A 224 23.11 -2.38 0.36
C LYS A 224 23.18 -2.07 1.84
N HIS A 225 22.02 -1.85 2.46
CA HIS A 225 21.86 -1.60 3.89
C HIS A 225 20.83 -2.55 4.50
N PRO A 226 21.13 -3.16 5.66
CA PRO A 226 20.20 -4.09 6.30
C PRO A 226 19.09 -3.37 7.06
N PHE A 227 17.93 -4.01 7.11
CA PHE A 227 16.89 -3.75 8.11
C PHE A 227 16.35 -5.07 8.66
N GLY A 228 15.55 -5.01 9.73
CA GLY A 228 15.01 -6.17 10.44
C GLY A 228 15.50 -6.20 11.88
N ILE A 229 14.95 -7.13 12.66
CA ILE A 229 15.35 -7.35 14.05
C ILE A 229 16.73 -8.01 14.06
N ASN A 230 17.69 -7.36 14.74
CA ASN A 230 19.10 -7.76 14.79
C ASN A 230 19.77 -7.28 16.08
N SER A 231 21.11 -7.31 16.16
CA SER A 231 21.85 -6.87 17.35
C SER A 231 21.74 -5.38 17.67
N GLN A 232 21.43 -4.54 16.68
CA GLN A 232 21.27 -3.09 16.85
C GLN A 232 19.81 -2.69 17.09
N LEU A 233 18.86 -3.50 16.62
CA LEU A 233 17.42 -3.29 16.80
C LEU A 233 16.78 -4.56 17.37
N GLN A 234 16.40 -4.51 18.64
CA GLN A 234 15.83 -5.64 19.39
C GLN A 234 14.33 -5.46 19.57
N LEU A 235 13.57 -6.52 19.32
CA LEU A 235 12.17 -6.58 19.73
C LEU A 235 12.11 -6.91 21.22
N ILE A 236 11.64 -5.96 22.03
CA ILE A 236 11.43 -6.15 23.48
C ILE A 236 10.08 -6.82 23.70
N GLN A 237 9.05 -6.29 23.05
CA GLN A 237 7.68 -6.73 23.23
C GLN A 237 6.90 -6.55 21.93
N ALA A 238 5.95 -7.45 21.68
CA ALA A 238 5.06 -7.38 20.51
C ALA A 238 3.57 -7.27 20.93
N ILE A 239 3.25 -7.48 22.18
CA ILE A 239 1.87 -7.54 22.72
C ILE A 239 1.83 -6.84 24.07
N PRO A 240 0.83 -5.97 24.36
CA PRO A 240 -0.23 -5.50 23.47
C PRO A 240 0.24 -4.50 22.42
N HIS A 241 1.40 -3.88 22.59
CA HIS A 241 2.01 -2.89 21.72
C HIS A 241 3.41 -3.34 21.33
N ILE A 242 3.87 -2.92 20.16
CA ILE A 242 5.23 -3.21 19.71
C ILE A 242 6.19 -2.25 20.44
N GLU A 243 7.17 -2.84 21.12
CA GLU A 243 8.26 -2.11 21.75
C GLU A 243 9.60 -2.61 21.21
N LEU A 244 10.36 -1.68 20.65
CA LEU A 244 11.67 -1.94 20.05
C LEU A 244 12.75 -1.15 20.80
N LYS A 245 13.93 -1.73 20.92
CA LYS A 245 15.13 -1.04 21.40
C LYS A 245 16.10 -0.84 20.25
N HIS A 246 16.31 0.41 19.87
CA HIS A 246 17.33 0.83 18.90
C HIS A 246 18.43 1.56 19.65
N GLN A 247 19.64 0.98 19.65
CA GLN A 247 20.77 1.46 20.47
C GLN A 247 20.38 1.63 21.94
N GLN A 248 20.32 2.86 22.46
CA GLN A 248 19.88 3.17 23.83
C GLN A 248 18.43 3.66 23.92
N THR A 249 17.75 3.82 22.78
CA THR A 249 16.41 4.40 22.71
C THR A 249 15.36 3.29 22.64
N VAL A 250 14.38 3.37 23.53
CA VAL A 250 13.19 2.51 23.49
C VAL A 250 12.09 3.24 22.71
N ILE A 251 11.58 2.55 21.69
CA ILE A 251 10.55 3.03 20.75
C ILE A 251 9.30 2.19 20.93
N GLN A 252 8.21 2.81 21.34
CA GLN A 252 6.90 2.19 21.46
C GLN A 252 6.02 2.60 20.29
N SER A 253 5.31 1.65 19.70
CA SER A 253 4.40 1.88 18.57
C SER A 253 3.00 1.37 18.89
N GLU A 254 1.98 2.12 18.47
CA GLU A 254 0.56 1.74 18.59
C GLU A 254 0.09 0.82 17.45
N LEU A 255 1.00 0.37 16.60
CA LEU A 255 0.66 -0.59 15.54
C LEU A 255 0.35 -1.96 16.14
N PHE A 256 -0.77 -2.53 15.73
CA PHE A 256 -1.15 -3.88 16.11
C PHE A 256 -0.41 -4.94 15.29
N GLY A 257 0.02 -6.01 15.99
CA GLY A 257 0.55 -7.23 15.40
C GLY A 257 2.07 -7.23 15.21
N ALA A 258 2.72 -8.29 15.67
CA ALA A 258 4.18 -8.47 15.69
C ALA A 258 4.84 -8.28 14.29
N TYR A 259 4.10 -8.60 13.21
CA TYR A 259 4.58 -8.41 11.83
C TYR A 259 4.86 -6.95 11.46
N ASN A 260 4.31 -5.99 12.20
CA ASN A 260 4.63 -4.58 12.00
C ASN A 260 6.00 -4.18 12.57
N ALA A 261 6.64 -5.02 13.37
CA ALA A 261 8.02 -4.77 13.82
C ALA A 261 8.99 -4.68 12.62
N ASP A 262 8.79 -5.48 11.57
CA ASP A 262 9.59 -5.42 10.35
C ASP A 262 9.32 -4.11 9.57
N ASN A 263 8.06 -3.66 9.49
CA ASN A 263 7.72 -2.38 8.85
C ASN A 263 8.36 -1.20 9.59
N ILE A 264 8.34 -1.23 10.93
CA ILE A 264 8.99 -0.23 11.79
C ILE A 264 10.52 -0.28 11.61
N SER A 265 11.10 -1.49 11.57
CA SER A 265 12.55 -1.66 11.41
C SER A 265 13.06 -1.05 10.11
N ALA A 266 12.31 -1.16 9.01
CA ALA A 266 12.65 -0.53 7.74
C ALA A 266 12.67 1.01 7.87
N ALA A 267 11.68 1.59 8.56
CA ALA A 267 11.62 3.03 8.78
C ALA A 267 12.76 3.53 9.67
N ILE A 268 13.12 2.78 10.72
CA ILE A 268 14.27 3.08 11.59
C ILE A 268 15.57 3.05 10.78
N ALA A 269 15.81 1.97 10.01
CA ALA A 269 17.03 1.82 9.22
C ALA A 269 17.19 2.94 8.18
N ILE A 270 16.11 3.32 7.50
CA ILE A 270 16.11 4.43 6.53
C ILE A 270 16.32 5.77 7.24
N GLY A 271 15.62 6.02 8.36
CA GLY A 271 15.80 7.24 9.16
C GLY A 271 17.25 7.40 9.62
N SER A 272 17.84 6.35 10.17
CA SER A 272 19.24 6.34 10.63
C SER A 272 20.21 6.53 9.47
N TYR A 273 19.98 5.91 8.31
CA TYR A 273 20.80 6.08 7.11
C TYR A 273 20.82 7.53 6.63
N PHE A 274 19.70 8.25 6.74
CA PHE A 274 19.58 9.65 6.39
C PHE A 274 19.78 10.59 7.61
N GLU A 275 20.41 10.09 8.66
CA GLU A 275 20.81 10.88 9.83
C GLU A 275 19.65 11.60 10.56
N VAL A 276 18.43 11.04 10.52
CA VAL A 276 17.35 11.43 11.42
C VAL A 276 17.74 10.94 12.82
N SER A 277 17.69 11.80 13.83
CA SER A 277 18.13 11.43 15.17
C SER A 277 17.21 10.37 15.81
N ASP A 278 17.76 9.53 16.70
CA ASP A 278 16.99 8.46 17.37
C ASP A 278 15.76 9.02 18.09
N GLU A 279 15.87 10.21 18.68
CA GLU A 279 14.72 10.86 19.34
C GLU A 279 13.64 11.29 18.35
N GLN A 280 14.01 11.79 17.17
CA GLN A 280 13.08 12.14 16.10
C GLN A 280 12.41 10.87 15.52
N ILE A 281 13.18 9.80 15.32
CA ILE A 281 12.67 8.48 14.88
C ILE A 281 11.65 7.97 15.89
N LYS A 282 12.00 7.98 17.19
CA LYS A 282 11.09 7.60 18.28
C LYS A 282 9.79 8.41 18.25
N GLN A 283 9.89 9.73 18.20
CA GLN A 283 8.73 10.61 18.15
C GLN A 283 7.83 10.33 16.94
N ALA A 284 8.42 10.09 15.76
CA ALA A 284 7.68 9.80 14.54
C ALA A 284 6.89 8.48 14.66
N ILE A 285 7.56 7.41 15.10
CA ILE A 285 6.96 6.07 15.19
C ILE A 285 5.92 6.01 16.32
N SER A 286 6.21 6.59 17.47
CA SER A 286 5.28 6.58 18.62
C SER A 286 4.03 7.44 18.38
N ALA A 287 4.13 8.47 17.53
CA ALA A 287 3.00 9.30 17.13
C ALA A 287 2.16 8.72 16.01
N TYR A 288 2.71 7.76 15.24
CA TYR A 288 2.01 7.20 14.08
C TYR A 288 0.78 6.39 14.51
N ARG A 289 -0.36 6.68 13.89
CA ARG A 289 -1.62 5.96 14.03
C ARG A 289 -2.17 5.62 12.65
N PRO A 290 -2.44 4.35 12.35
CA PRO A 290 -3.08 3.99 11.09
C PRO A 290 -4.51 4.52 11.04
N SER A 291 -4.89 5.15 9.94
CA SER A 291 -6.22 5.72 9.71
C SER A 291 -6.93 5.14 8.48
N ASN A 292 -6.33 4.14 7.83
CA ASN A 292 -6.69 3.64 6.50
C ASN A 292 -7.15 2.18 6.52
N MET A 293 -7.79 1.74 7.61
CA MET A 293 -8.29 0.37 7.81
C MET A 293 -7.18 -0.70 7.69
N ARG A 294 -5.95 -0.36 8.14
CA ARG A 294 -4.81 -1.28 8.18
C ARG A 294 -4.36 -1.44 9.63
N SER A 295 -4.77 -2.55 10.25
CA SER A 295 -4.50 -2.82 11.67
C SER A 295 -4.89 -1.65 12.59
N GLN A 296 -5.97 -0.95 12.26
CA GLN A 296 -6.45 0.22 12.99
C GLN A 296 -7.17 -0.21 14.27
N LEU A 297 -6.69 0.30 15.40
CA LEU A 297 -7.32 0.09 16.71
C LEU A 297 -8.40 1.15 16.94
N LEU A 298 -9.60 0.73 17.34
CA LEU A 298 -10.70 1.62 17.66
C LEU A 298 -11.64 0.99 18.69
N THR A 299 -12.40 1.81 19.41
CA THR A 299 -13.45 1.37 20.32
C THR A 299 -14.78 1.92 19.83
N LYS A 300 -15.78 1.05 19.68
CA LYS A 300 -17.13 1.44 19.26
C LYS A 300 -18.17 0.47 19.79
N GLY A 301 -19.34 0.99 20.23
CA GLY A 301 -20.43 0.17 20.75
C GLY A 301 -20.09 -0.65 22.00
N GLY A 302 -19.01 -0.32 22.70
CA GLY A 302 -18.50 -1.12 23.82
C GLY A 302 -17.50 -2.20 23.44
N TYR A 303 -17.21 -2.35 22.14
CA TYR A 303 -16.24 -3.30 21.57
C TYR A 303 -14.89 -2.66 21.34
N ASP A 304 -13.82 -3.40 21.61
CA ASP A 304 -12.46 -3.08 21.20
C ASP A 304 -12.20 -3.78 19.86
N ILE A 305 -11.95 -3.00 18.81
CA ILE A 305 -11.98 -3.49 17.43
C ILE A 305 -10.63 -3.27 16.77
N ILE A 306 -10.13 -4.32 16.11
CA ILE A 306 -9.04 -4.20 15.15
C ILE A 306 -9.64 -4.24 13.75
N LEU A 307 -9.62 -3.07 13.08
CA LEU A 307 -10.09 -2.94 11.71
C LEU A 307 -8.92 -3.07 10.73
N ASP A 308 -8.90 -4.17 9.98
CA ASP A 308 -7.90 -4.45 8.95
C ASP A 308 -8.57 -4.80 7.59
N ALA A 309 -9.56 -3.97 7.21
CA ALA A 309 -10.47 -4.21 6.10
C ALA A 309 -10.07 -3.52 4.78
N TYR A 310 -8.82 -3.02 4.66
CA TYR A 310 -8.36 -2.42 3.42
C TYR A 310 -8.12 -3.46 2.32
N ASN A 311 -7.50 -4.59 2.63
CA ASN A 311 -7.30 -5.73 1.73
C ASN A 311 -6.93 -7.00 2.51
N ALA A 312 -7.15 -8.16 1.91
CA ALA A 312 -6.80 -9.44 2.50
C ALA A 312 -6.18 -10.38 1.45
N ASN A 313 -5.17 -11.12 1.90
CA ASN A 313 -4.61 -12.25 1.18
C ASN A 313 -4.20 -13.33 2.22
N PRO A 314 -3.93 -14.59 1.80
CA PRO A 314 -3.66 -15.67 2.74
C PRO A 314 -2.55 -15.36 3.75
N SER A 315 -1.43 -14.78 3.30
CA SER A 315 -0.31 -14.46 4.19
C SER A 315 -0.65 -13.38 5.22
N SER A 316 -1.37 -12.31 4.80
CA SER A 316 -1.76 -11.24 5.72
C SER A 316 -2.87 -11.70 6.68
N MET A 317 -3.78 -12.56 6.22
CA MET A 317 -4.84 -13.15 7.06
C MET A 317 -4.23 -14.01 8.16
N GLU A 318 -3.31 -14.91 7.82
CA GLU A 318 -2.64 -15.77 8.79
C GLU A 318 -1.91 -14.95 9.87
N LEU A 319 -1.04 -14.02 9.47
CA LEU A 319 -0.27 -13.21 10.42
C LEU A 319 -1.17 -12.39 11.35
N ALA A 320 -2.24 -11.83 10.83
CA ALA A 320 -3.15 -11.01 11.60
C ALA A 320 -3.99 -11.85 12.57
N LEU A 321 -4.51 -13.01 12.17
CA LEU A 321 -5.26 -13.92 13.04
C LEU A 321 -4.39 -14.48 14.17
N ARG A 322 -3.14 -14.87 13.88
CA ARG A 322 -2.19 -15.30 14.92
C ARG A 322 -1.91 -14.19 15.93
N SER A 323 -1.67 -12.96 15.46
CA SER A 323 -1.44 -11.82 16.35
C SER A 323 -2.68 -11.48 17.17
N PHE A 324 -3.86 -11.56 16.58
CA PHE A 324 -5.12 -11.31 17.28
C PHE A 324 -5.37 -12.33 18.39
N HIS A 325 -5.17 -13.61 18.07
CA HIS A 325 -5.29 -14.69 19.07
C HIS A 325 -4.26 -14.55 20.21
N GLN A 326 -3.00 -14.25 19.87
CA GLN A 326 -1.96 -14.02 20.87
C GLN A 326 -2.29 -12.87 21.85
N THR A 327 -3.02 -11.86 21.34
CA THR A 327 -3.36 -10.66 22.16
C THR A 327 -4.62 -10.88 23.00
N TYR A 328 -5.67 -11.48 22.43
CA TYR A 328 -7.00 -11.51 23.07
C TYR A 328 -7.52 -12.93 23.36
N GLY A 329 -6.82 -13.96 22.89
CA GLY A 329 -7.14 -15.37 23.16
C GLY A 329 -8.38 -15.88 22.42
N GLU A 330 -8.82 -17.07 22.83
CA GLU A 330 -9.88 -17.86 22.20
C GLU A 330 -11.32 -17.29 22.33
N ASN A 331 -11.53 -16.40 23.33
CA ASN A 331 -12.82 -15.76 23.60
C ASN A 331 -12.99 -14.41 22.89
N SER A 332 -12.23 -14.18 21.82
CA SER A 332 -12.35 -13.02 20.93
C SER A 332 -12.96 -13.45 19.58
N LEU A 333 -13.57 -12.51 18.86
CA LEU A 333 -14.34 -12.81 17.64
C LEU A 333 -13.65 -12.31 16.39
N PRO A 334 -13.06 -13.18 15.57
CA PRO A 334 -12.69 -12.85 14.22
C PRO A 334 -13.91 -12.81 13.28
N ILE A 335 -14.07 -11.70 12.57
CA ILE A 335 -15.05 -11.47 11.50
C ILE A 335 -14.24 -11.36 10.20
N VAL A 336 -14.24 -12.41 9.41
CA VAL A 336 -13.40 -12.51 8.20
C VAL A 336 -14.22 -12.58 6.93
N GLY A 337 -13.90 -11.75 5.97
CA GLY A 337 -14.51 -11.72 4.65
C GLY A 337 -13.62 -12.32 3.57
N ASP A 338 -14.23 -12.61 2.43
CA ASP A 338 -13.57 -13.25 1.28
C ASP A 338 -12.26 -12.55 0.89
N MET A 339 -11.30 -13.36 0.48
CA MET A 339 -10.04 -12.95 -0.13
C MET A 339 -10.13 -13.09 -1.64
N PHE A 340 -9.99 -11.99 -2.37
CA PHE A 340 -10.04 -11.98 -3.83
C PHE A 340 -8.65 -12.10 -4.48
N GLU A 341 -8.60 -12.17 -5.81
CA GLU A 341 -7.37 -12.28 -6.61
C GLU A 341 -6.56 -13.56 -6.35
N LEU A 342 -7.26 -14.64 -5.94
CA LEU A 342 -6.68 -15.96 -5.68
C LEU A 342 -6.86 -16.94 -6.85
N GLY A 343 -7.75 -16.63 -7.81
CA GLY A 343 -8.07 -17.51 -8.93
C GLY A 343 -8.45 -18.91 -8.45
N ASN A 344 -7.85 -19.94 -9.04
CA ASN A 344 -8.12 -21.35 -8.71
C ASN A 344 -7.72 -21.76 -7.28
N HIS A 345 -6.95 -20.93 -6.58
CA HIS A 345 -6.53 -21.19 -5.19
C HIS A 345 -7.58 -20.76 -4.15
N ALA A 346 -8.61 -20.00 -4.56
CA ALA A 346 -9.57 -19.39 -3.62
C ALA A 346 -10.19 -20.41 -2.66
N LYS A 347 -10.70 -21.55 -3.17
CA LYS A 347 -11.35 -22.58 -2.33
C LYS A 347 -10.40 -23.16 -1.28
N VAL A 348 -9.15 -23.43 -1.66
CA VAL A 348 -8.15 -24.03 -0.76
C VAL A 348 -7.71 -23.01 0.30
N GLU A 349 -7.44 -21.77 -0.07
CA GLU A 349 -6.94 -20.76 0.87
C GLU A 349 -8.02 -20.31 1.87
N HIS A 350 -9.30 -20.28 1.47
CA HIS A 350 -10.40 -20.02 2.42
C HIS A 350 -10.57 -21.17 3.40
N GLN A 351 -10.46 -22.44 2.94
CA GLN A 351 -10.50 -23.59 3.85
C GLN A 351 -9.28 -23.61 4.79
N ASN A 352 -8.09 -23.25 4.31
CA ASN A 352 -6.89 -23.13 5.15
C ASN A 352 -7.08 -22.05 6.24
N THR A 353 -7.74 -20.93 5.91
CA THR A 353 -8.09 -19.91 6.93
C THR A 353 -9.03 -20.47 7.99
N VAL A 354 -10.01 -21.28 7.61
CA VAL A 354 -10.90 -21.95 8.56
C VAL A 354 -10.14 -22.94 9.47
N HIS A 355 -9.26 -23.76 8.90
CA HIS A 355 -8.40 -24.64 9.68
C HIS A 355 -7.51 -23.86 10.65
N LEU A 356 -6.95 -22.73 10.22
CA LEU A 356 -6.16 -21.87 11.09
C LEU A 356 -6.99 -21.33 12.27
N LEU A 357 -8.24 -20.90 12.05
CA LEU A 357 -9.13 -20.44 13.12
C LEU A 357 -9.39 -21.56 14.13
N GLN A 358 -9.61 -22.80 13.65
CA GLN A 358 -9.81 -23.98 14.48
C GLN A 358 -8.52 -24.36 15.25
N ASP A 359 -7.37 -24.37 14.59
CA ASP A 359 -6.06 -24.70 15.19
C ASP A 359 -5.65 -23.69 16.27
N LEU A 360 -6.03 -22.41 16.09
CA LEU A 360 -5.84 -21.37 17.09
C LEU A 360 -6.85 -21.49 18.25
N GLY A 361 -7.90 -22.30 18.14
CA GLY A 361 -8.87 -22.54 19.20
C GLY A 361 -9.94 -21.48 19.35
N PHE A 362 -10.16 -20.62 18.35
CA PHE A 362 -11.28 -19.66 18.43
C PHE A 362 -12.61 -20.39 18.60
N LYS A 363 -13.36 -20.04 19.66
CA LYS A 363 -14.66 -20.64 19.96
C LYS A 363 -15.71 -20.23 18.93
N ASN A 364 -15.68 -18.97 18.54
CA ASN A 364 -16.59 -18.38 17.57
C ASN A 364 -15.80 -17.66 16.48
N ALA A 365 -16.34 -17.63 15.28
CA ALA A 365 -15.88 -16.79 14.17
C ALA A 365 -17.08 -16.48 13.25
N VAL A 366 -17.03 -15.34 12.58
CA VAL A 366 -17.99 -14.97 11.53
C VAL A 366 -17.26 -14.99 10.18
N LEU A 367 -17.82 -15.75 9.25
CA LEU A 367 -17.28 -15.95 7.91
C LEU A 367 -18.24 -15.32 6.90
N ILE A 368 -17.77 -14.34 6.11
CA ILE A 368 -18.62 -13.58 5.19
C ILE A 368 -18.11 -13.71 3.76
N GLY A 369 -18.99 -14.11 2.85
CA GLY A 369 -18.71 -14.16 1.43
C GLY A 369 -18.98 -15.52 0.77
N THR A 370 -18.97 -15.51 -0.56
CA THR A 370 -19.31 -16.68 -1.39
C THR A 370 -18.27 -17.80 -1.26
N HIS A 371 -17.00 -17.47 -1.09
CA HIS A 371 -15.95 -18.46 -0.89
C HIS A 371 -16.00 -19.07 0.51
N PHE A 372 -16.12 -18.24 1.55
CA PHE A 372 -16.24 -18.72 2.92
C PHE A 372 -17.52 -19.53 3.15
N SER A 373 -18.65 -19.21 2.49
CA SER A 373 -19.90 -19.97 2.62
C SER A 373 -19.75 -21.44 2.20
N THR A 374 -18.82 -21.74 1.29
CA THR A 374 -18.55 -23.11 0.80
C THR A 374 -17.57 -23.90 1.66
N THR A 375 -16.93 -23.28 2.65
CA THR A 375 -15.97 -23.94 3.54
C THR A 375 -16.66 -24.90 4.51
N LYS A 376 -15.90 -25.87 5.04
CA LYS A 376 -16.40 -26.82 6.04
C LYS A 376 -16.02 -26.33 7.43
N SER A 377 -17.00 -25.88 8.21
CA SER A 377 -16.89 -25.52 9.63
C SER A 377 -18.26 -25.32 10.25
N ASP A 378 -18.30 -25.30 11.59
CA ASP A 378 -19.48 -24.95 12.38
C ASP A 378 -19.57 -23.46 12.71
N TYR A 379 -18.61 -22.65 12.27
CA TYR A 379 -18.63 -21.20 12.43
C TYR A 379 -19.81 -20.54 11.70
N LEU A 380 -20.27 -19.41 12.23
CA LEU A 380 -21.36 -18.65 11.65
C LEU A 380 -20.99 -18.11 10.27
N LYS A 381 -21.85 -18.38 9.26
CA LYS A 381 -21.58 -18.03 7.86
C LYS A 381 -22.68 -17.17 7.28
N PHE A 382 -22.27 -16.18 6.50
CA PHE A 382 -23.16 -15.32 5.73
C PHE A 382 -22.69 -15.24 4.29
N LEU A 383 -23.63 -15.36 3.35
CA LEU A 383 -23.30 -15.26 1.92
C LEU A 383 -22.93 -13.82 1.53
N HIS A 384 -23.63 -12.85 2.10
CA HIS A 384 -23.42 -11.42 1.86
C HIS A 384 -23.25 -10.67 3.18
N LEU A 385 -22.55 -9.54 3.13
CA LEU A 385 -22.38 -8.66 4.28
C LEU A 385 -23.72 -8.16 4.83
N ASP A 386 -24.67 -7.85 3.94
CA ASP A 386 -26.02 -7.41 4.32
C ASP A 386 -26.75 -8.43 5.19
N ASP A 387 -26.56 -9.73 4.96
CA ASP A 387 -27.16 -10.79 5.77
C ASP A 387 -26.61 -10.74 7.21
N PHE A 388 -25.31 -10.52 7.36
CA PHE A 388 -24.70 -10.33 8.69
C PHE A 388 -25.18 -9.04 9.37
N ILE A 389 -25.31 -7.94 8.63
CA ILE A 389 -25.85 -6.69 9.15
C ILE A 389 -27.30 -6.86 9.62
N GLN A 390 -28.15 -7.62 8.89
CA GLN A 390 -29.50 -7.93 9.34
C GLN A 390 -29.50 -8.80 10.61
N TRP A 391 -28.56 -9.77 10.69
CA TRP A 391 -28.38 -10.59 11.88
C TRP A 391 -28.03 -9.75 13.11
N LEU A 392 -27.13 -8.75 12.97
CA LEU A 392 -26.74 -7.83 14.05
C LEU A 392 -27.89 -7.00 14.61
N LYS A 393 -28.97 -6.75 13.85
CA LYS A 393 -30.14 -6.00 14.33
C LYS A 393 -30.97 -6.74 15.37
N ILE A 394 -30.87 -8.06 15.40
CA ILE A 394 -31.67 -8.95 16.26
C ILE A 394 -30.81 -9.82 17.18
N ASN A 395 -29.50 -9.80 17.04
CA ASN A 395 -28.56 -10.55 17.85
C ASN A 395 -27.47 -9.63 18.38
N THR A 396 -26.88 -10.00 19.50
CA THR A 396 -25.78 -9.28 20.14
C THR A 396 -24.50 -10.14 20.07
N ILE A 397 -23.37 -9.52 19.78
CA ILE A 397 -22.06 -10.15 19.92
C ILE A 397 -21.69 -10.15 21.39
N GLU A 398 -21.32 -11.29 21.95
CA GLU A 398 -20.95 -11.44 23.35
C GLU A 398 -19.46 -11.10 23.60
N GLU A 399 -18.61 -11.32 22.58
CA GLU A 399 -17.19 -11.10 22.66
C GLU A 399 -16.86 -9.59 22.64
N LYS A 400 -16.02 -9.17 23.57
CA LYS A 400 -15.61 -7.76 23.68
C LYS A 400 -14.60 -7.33 22.61
N HIS A 401 -13.75 -8.25 22.16
CA HIS A 401 -12.66 -7.97 21.23
C HIS A 401 -12.99 -8.52 19.85
N LEU A 402 -13.05 -7.63 18.86
CA LEU A 402 -13.41 -7.95 17.48
C LEU A 402 -12.23 -7.73 16.55
N PHE A 403 -12.05 -8.64 15.60
CA PHE A 403 -11.11 -8.47 14.49
C PHE A 403 -11.87 -8.50 13.17
N ILE A 404 -11.77 -7.45 12.35
CA ILE A 404 -12.50 -7.33 11.09
C ILE A 404 -11.51 -7.26 9.93
N LYS A 405 -11.50 -8.30 9.07
CA LYS A 405 -10.58 -8.36 7.93
C LYS A 405 -11.21 -9.03 6.72
N GLY A 406 -11.01 -8.43 5.54
CA GLY A 406 -11.43 -8.96 4.24
C GLY A 406 -10.87 -8.13 3.09
N SER A 407 -11.16 -8.54 1.87
CA SER A 407 -10.78 -7.78 0.68
C SER A 407 -11.56 -6.46 0.59
N ARG A 408 -10.97 -5.44 -0.04
CA ARG A 408 -11.51 -4.07 -0.09
C ARG A 408 -12.95 -3.99 -0.59
N SER A 409 -13.29 -4.75 -1.62
CA SER A 409 -14.63 -4.78 -2.20
C SER A 409 -15.71 -5.42 -1.31
N MET A 410 -15.32 -6.06 -0.19
CA MET A 410 -16.26 -6.55 0.82
C MET A 410 -16.83 -5.42 1.69
N THR A 411 -16.18 -4.24 1.71
CA THR A 411 -16.63 -3.05 2.48
C THR A 411 -16.95 -3.33 3.95
N LEU A 412 -16.16 -4.23 4.59
CA LEU A 412 -16.45 -4.72 5.95
C LEU A 412 -16.44 -3.63 7.03
N GLU A 413 -15.85 -2.46 6.75
CA GLU A 413 -15.89 -1.30 7.64
C GLU A 413 -17.31 -0.80 7.93
N THR A 414 -18.28 -1.11 7.06
CA THR A 414 -19.69 -0.74 7.28
C THR A 414 -20.32 -1.47 8.46
N ILE A 415 -19.75 -2.61 8.90
CA ILE A 415 -20.14 -3.29 10.14
C ILE A 415 -20.12 -2.33 11.33
N LEU A 416 -19.16 -1.41 11.34
CA LEU A 416 -19.00 -0.44 12.42
C LEU A 416 -20.26 0.43 12.65
N GLU A 417 -21.07 0.66 11.65
CA GLU A 417 -22.29 1.45 11.77
C GLU A 417 -23.41 0.71 12.51
N HIS A 418 -23.25 -0.60 12.72
CA HIS A 418 -24.25 -1.49 13.28
C HIS A 418 -23.82 -2.16 14.61
N LEU A 419 -22.66 -1.76 15.15
CA LEU A 419 -22.14 -2.16 16.47
C LEU A 419 -22.51 -1.18 17.58
#